data_86f44f94e4e326f111836cb46a7a4eb5
#
_entry.id   86f44f94e4e326f111836cb46a7a4eb5
#
_cell.length_a   1.000
_cell.length_b   1.000
_cell.length_c   1.000
_cell.angle_alpha   90.00
_cell.angle_beta   90.00
_cell.angle_gamma   90.00
#
_symmetry.space_group_name_H-M   'P 1'
#
loop_
_entity.id
_entity.type
_entity.pdbx_description
1 polymer ?
#
loop_
_entity_poly.entity_id
_entity_poly.type
_entity_poly.pdbx_seq_one_letter_code
_entity_poly.pdbx_strand_id
1 'polypeptide(L)'
;MLKKRIIPCLDVKDGYVVKGINFLKLKKISDPVEQAQIYQNQGADELCFLDISASNENRSIMIDIVEKTADRCFMPLTVGGGIKGLDDISRLLKAGADKISLNSFAVYNPGLVKKAAEKFGTQCIVVAIDVKKTPNGQYTVFTHGGKKETKLEAFSWAKKVEECGAGEILLTSMDRDGTGNGFDIDITKQIADNVSIPVIASGGVGNLQHLVDGVVKGNASGVLAAS
;
A
#
# COMPACT_ATOMS: atom_id res chain seq x y z
N MET A 1 -21.55 2.79 10.64
CA MET A 1 -20.09 2.51 10.85
C MET A 1 -19.56 1.98 9.53
N LEU A 2 -18.49 2.54 8.98
CA LEU A 2 -17.87 2.03 7.76
C LEU A 2 -17.32 0.61 8.02
N LYS A 3 -17.52 -0.30 7.07
CA LYS A 3 -17.02 -1.67 7.15
C LYS A 3 -15.48 -1.64 7.17
N LYS A 4 -14.88 -2.38 8.06
CA LYS A 4 -13.43 -2.57 8.10
C LYS A 4 -13.02 -3.54 7.00
N ARG A 5 -11.87 -3.33 6.36
CA ARG A 5 -11.45 -4.07 5.17
C ARG A 5 -10.26 -4.96 5.46
N ILE A 6 -10.30 -6.18 4.96
CA ILE A 6 -9.18 -7.11 4.91
C ILE A 6 -8.64 -7.09 3.49
N ILE A 7 -7.37 -6.72 3.34
CA ILE A 7 -6.72 -6.39 2.07
C ILE A 7 -5.51 -7.31 1.88
N PRO A 8 -5.63 -8.39 1.09
CA PRO A 8 -4.44 -9.14 0.64
C PRO A 8 -3.54 -8.25 -0.21
N CYS A 9 -2.22 -8.38 -0.01
CA CYS A 9 -1.21 -7.69 -0.79
C CYS A 9 -0.32 -8.69 -1.51
N LEU A 10 -0.14 -8.48 -2.81
CA LEU A 10 0.69 -9.29 -3.67
C LEU A 10 1.85 -8.47 -4.23
N ASP A 11 3.07 -8.84 -3.85
CA ASP A 11 4.26 -8.33 -4.50
C ASP A 11 4.40 -8.96 -5.89
N VAL A 12 4.42 -8.14 -6.92
CA VAL A 12 4.53 -8.58 -8.31
C VAL A 12 5.91 -8.21 -8.87
N LYS A 13 6.57 -9.19 -9.48
CA LYS A 13 7.84 -9.01 -10.18
C LYS A 13 7.86 -9.84 -11.45
N ASP A 14 8.24 -9.21 -12.57
CA ASP A 14 8.39 -9.87 -13.87
C ASP A 14 7.14 -10.71 -14.27
N GLY A 15 5.95 -10.22 -13.93
CA GLY A 15 4.68 -10.87 -14.26
C GLY A 15 4.20 -11.95 -13.28
N TYR A 16 4.91 -12.18 -12.18
CA TYR A 16 4.58 -13.22 -11.20
C TYR A 16 4.43 -12.64 -9.80
N VAL A 17 3.54 -13.24 -9.00
CA VAL A 17 3.55 -13.05 -7.55
C VAL A 17 4.83 -13.64 -7.01
N VAL A 18 5.53 -12.85 -6.21
CA VAL A 18 6.78 -13.27 -5.58
C VAL A 18 6.70 -13.13 -4.06
N LYS A 19 7.44 -13.98 -3.37
CA LYS A 19 7.63 -13.91 -1.93
C LYS A 19 9.11 -13.99 -1.60
N GLY A 20 9.55 -13.17 -0.65
CA GLY A 20 10.91 -13.19 -0.13
C GLY A 20 10.94 -12.63 1.28
N ILE A 21 12.04 -12.89 1.99
CA ILE A 21 12.31 -12.27 3.29
C ILE A 21 13.14 -11.02 3.02
N ASN A 22 12.66 -9.84 3.45
CA ASN A 22 13.32 -8.55 3.25
C ASN A 22 13.69 -8.27 1.77
N PHE A 23 12.82 -8.64 0.83
CA PHE A 23 13.04 -8.53 -0.63
C PHE A 23 14.27 -9.30 -1.16
N LEU A 24 14.83 -10.21 -0.36
CA LEU A 24 15.93 -11.09 -0.75
C LEU A 24 15.44 -12.49 -1.08
N LYS A 25 16.12 -13.16 -2.02
CA LYS A 25 15.82 -14.54 -2.46
C LYS A 25 14.35 -14.73 -2.88
N LEU A 26 13.85 -13.79 -3.69
CA LEU A 26 12.47 -13.84 -4.21
C LEU A 26 12.22 -15.15 -4.94
N LYS A 27 11.14 -15.84 -4.56
CA LYS A 27 10.64 -17.04 -5.24
C LYS A 27 9.34 -16.68 -5.95
N LYS A 28 9.19 -17.12 -7.19
CA LYS A 28 7.92 -17.07 -7.91
C LYS A 28 6.92 -18.02 -7.24
N ILE A 29 5.72 -17.54 -6.95
CA ILE A 29 4.68 -18.30 -6.24
C ILE A 29 3.55 -18.68 -7.18
N SER A 30 2.94 -17.70 -7.87
CA SER A 30 1.72 -17.91 -8.66
C SER A 30 1.55 -16.84 -9.73
N ASP A 31 0.56 -17.05 -10.59
CA ASP A 31 0.02 -16.01 -11.47
C ASP A 31 -0.79 -15.00 -10.63
N PRO A 32 -0.60 -13.67 -10.83
CA PRO A 32 -1.31 -12.65 -10.05
C PRO A 32 -2.82 -12.67 -10.24
N VAL A 33 -3.30 -12.98 -11.45
CA VAL A 33 -4.73 -12.99 -11.77
C VAL A 33 -5.43 -14.18 -11.12
N GLU A 34 -4.80 -15.36 -11.16
CA GLU A 34 -5.31 -16.56 -10.48
C GLU A 34 -5.36 -16.34 -8.96
N GLN A 35 -4.29 -15.73 -8.41
CA GLN A 35 -4.24 -15.46 -6.96
C GLN A 35 -5.31 -14.44 -6.55
N ALA A 36 -5.57 -13.42 -7.37
CA ALA A 36 -6.64 -12.45 -7.16
C ALA A 36 -8.03 -13.12 -7.09
N GLN A 37 -8.31 -14.05 -8.01
CA GLN A 37 -9.56 -14.82 -8.01
C GLN A 37 -9.72 -15.68 -6.75
N ILE A 38 -8.64 -16.30 -6.27
CA ILE A 38 -8.65 -17.08 -5.03
C ILE A 38 -9.05 -16.18 -3.85
N TYR A 39 -8.43 -15.01 -3.70
CA TYR A 39 -8.76 -14.08 -2.62
C TYR A 39 -10.19 -13.53 -2.72
N GLN A 40 -10.65 -13.21 -3.93
CA GLN A 40 -12.05 -12.80 -4.13
C GLN A 40 -13.01 -13.90 -3.67
N ASN A 41 -12.78 -15.16 -4.06
CA ASN A 41 -13.61 -16.29 -3.67
C ASN A 41 -13.57 -16.57 -2.16
N GLN A 42 -12.48 -16.19 -1.49
CA GLN A 42 -12.35 -16.25 -0.03
C GLN A 42 -12.97 -15.05 0.69
N GLY A 43 -13.51 -14.08 -0.03
CA GLY A 43 -14.23 -12.94 0.54
C GLY A 43 -13.34 -11.78 0.98
N ALA A 44 -12.17 -11.59 0.37
CA ALA A 44 -11.37 -10.39 0.57
C ALA A 44 -12.17 -9.14 0.19
N ASP A 45 -12.02 -8.06 0.96
CA ASP A 45 -12.76 -6.83 0.73
C ASP A 45 -12.12 -5.93 -0.35
N GLU A 46 -10.81 -6.05 -0.56
CA GLU A 46 -10.01 -5.26 -1.50
C GLU A 46 -8.71 -6.04 -1.81
N LEU A 47 -8.04 -5.73 -2.91
CA LEU A 47 -6.75 -6.32 -3.28
C LEU A 47 -5.71 -5.22 -3.51
N CYS A 48 -4.45 -5.48 -3.14
CA CYS A 48 -3.34 -4.60 -3.43
C CYS A 48 -2.28 -5.32 -4.26
N PHE A 49 -1.86 -4.74 -5.38
CA PHE A 49 -0.67 -5.13 -6.14
C PHE A 49 0.45 -4.12 -5.92
N LEU A 50 1.63 -4.60 -5.55
CA LEU A 50 2.83 -3.79 -5.46
C LEU A 50 3.86 -4.27 -6.50
N ASP A 51 4.09 -3.46 -7.53
CA ASP A 51 5.18 -3.68 -8.48
C ASP A 51 6.52 -3.38 -7.78
N ILE A 52 7.27 -4.42 -7.47
CA ILE A 52 8.60 -4.31 -6.87
C ILE A 52 9.72 -4.34 -7.91
N SER A 53 9.39 -4.35 -9.20
CA SER A 53 10.32 -4.29 -10.33
C SER A 53 10.44 -2.84 -10.83
N ALA A 54 11.64 -2.29 -10.76
CA ALA A 54 11.87 -0.85 -10.99
C ALA A 54 12.08 -0.45 -12.46
N SER A 55 11.82 -1.31 -13.47
CA SER A 55 12.11 -1.02 -14.88
C SER A 55 10.89 -0.56 -15.69
N ASN A 56 11.14 0.20 -16.79
CA ASN A 56 10.07 0.65 -17.70
C ASN A 56 9.43 -0.52 -18.47
N GLU A 57 10.17 -1.59 -18.76
CA GLU A 57 9.64 -2.79 -19.42
C GLU A 57 8.60 -3.50 -18.54
N ASN A 58 8.80 -3.51 -17.24
CA ASN A 58 7.87 -4.14 -16.30
C ASN A 58 6.57 -3.34 -16.12
N ARG A 59 6.54 -2.05 -16.51
CA ARG A 59 5.33 -1.25 -16.46
C ARG A 59 4.23 -1.76 -17.42
N SER A 60 4.60 -2.18 -18.62
CA SER A 60 3.63 -2.75 -19.58
C SER A 60 3.08 -4.09 -19.08
N ILE A 61 3.92 -4.91 -18.46
CA ILE A 61 3.52 -6.19 -17.84
C ILE A 61 2.52 -5.93 -16.71
N MET A 62 2.76 -4.93 -15.85
CA MET A 62 1.83 -4.59 -14.76
C MET A 62 0.48 -4.10 -15.30
N ILE A 63 0.46 -3.30 -16.36
CA ILE A 63 -0.80 -2.85 -16.97
C ILE A 63 -1.61 -4.03 -17.49
N ASP A 64 -0.98 -4.96 -18.21
CA ASP A 64 -1.63 -6.17 -18.71
C ASP A 64 -2.19 -7.05 -17.57
N ILE A 65 -1.48 -7.18 -16.46
CA ILE A 65 -1.96 -7.88 -15.26
C ILE A 65 -3.18 -7.18 -14.66
N VAL A 66 -3.15 -5.85 -14.56
CA VAL A 66 -4.26 -5.05 -14.02
C VAL A 66 -5.51 -5.23 -14.90
N GLU A 67 -5.38 -5.12 -16.23
CA GLU A 67 -6.48 -5.35 -17.18
C GLU A 67 -7.09 -6.74 -17.02
N LYS A 68 -6.26 -7.79 -17.03
CA LYS A 68 -6.72 -9.18 -16.87
C LYS A 68 -7.35 -9.43 -15.49
N THR A 69 -6.87 -8.74 -14.46
CA THR A 69 -7.45 -8.87 -13.11
C THR A 69 -8.80 -8.16 -13.05
N ALA A 70 -8.92 -6.94 -13.58
CA ALA A 70 -10.16 -6.18 -13.61
C ALA A 70 -11.27 -6.88 -14.41
N ASP A 71 -10.90 -7.62 -15.47
CA ASP A 71 -11.85 -8.43 -16.24
C ASP A 71 -12.43 -9.62 -15.46
N ARG A 72 -11.76 -10.10 -14.41
CA ARG A 72 -12.11 -11.35 -13.70
C ARG A 72 -12.44 -11.17 -12.23
N CYS A 73 -12.03 -10.06 -11.63
CA CYS A 73 -12.19 -9.78 -10.21
C CYS A 73 -12.93 -8.46 -10.03
N PHE A 74 -13.93 -8.44 -9.13
CA PHE A 74 -14.82 -7.31 -8.91
C PHE A 74 -14.64 -6.66 -7.54
N MET A 75 -13.67 -7.10 -6.76
CA MET A 75 -13.24 -6.38 -5.56
C MET A 75 -12.34 -5.19 -5.94
N PRO A 76 -12.38 -4.08 -5.20
CA PRO A 76 -11.53 -2.93 -5.49
C PRO A 76 -10.05 -3.30 -5.56
N LEU A 77 -9.35 -2.80 -6.57
CA LEU A 77 -7.94 -3.06 -6.84
C LEU A 77 -7.09 -1.80 -6.63
N THR A 78 -6.19 -1.85 -5.65
CA THR A 78 -5.14 -0.84 -5.46
C THR A 78 -3.85 -1.29 -6.14
N VAL A 79 -3.23 -0.42 -6.93
CA VAL A 79 -1.95 -0.71 -7.61
C VAL A 79 -0.89 0.31 -7.19
N GLY A 80 0.26 -0.19 -6.76
CA GLY A 80 1.41 0.61 -6.36
C GLY A 80 2.72 0.13 -6.99
N GLY A 81 3.77 0.91 -6.78
CA GLY A 81 5.12 0.62 -7.26
C GLY A 81 5.50 1.38 -8.52
N GLY A 82 6.68 1.98 -8.51
CA GLY A 82 7.33 2.61 -9.66
C GLY A 82 6.60 3.78 -10.34
N ILE A 83 5.56 4.35 -9.76
CA ILE A 83 4.74 5.43 -10.34
C ILE A 83 5.48 6.75 -10.25
N LYS A 84 5.65 7.44 -11.37
CA LYS A 84 6.47 8.65 -11.51
C LYS A 84 5.70 9.90 -11.96
N GLY A 85 4.44 9.77 -12.36
CA GLY A 85 3.69 10.91 -12.88
C GLY A 85 2.22 10.62 -13.14
N LEU A 86 1.50 11.68 -13.57
CA LEU A 86 0.06 11.61 -13.86
C LEU A 86 -0.28 10.64 -15.01
N ASP A 87 0.64 10.45 -15.95
CA ASP A 87 0.42 9.55 -17.08
C ASP A 87 0.44 8.09 -16.63
N ASP A 88 1.35 7.71 -15.72
CA ASP A 88 1.36 6.37 -15.11
C ASP A 88 0.05 6.11 -14.37
N ILE A 89 -0.40 7.09 -13.56
CA ILE A 89 -1.68 7.02 -12.83
C ILE A 89 -2.84 6.82 -13.82
N SER A 90 -2.90 7.67 -14.86
CA SER A 90 -3.96 7.59 -15.88
C SER A 90 -4.01 6.23 -16.57
N ARG A 91 -2.85 5.65 -16.91
CA ARG A 91 -2.77 4.35 -17.58
C ARG A 91 -3.25 3.22 -16.68
N LEU A 92 -2.85 3.20 -15.40
CA LEU A 92 -3.27 2.17 -14.45
C LEU A 92 -4.78 2.26 -14.13
N LEU A 93 -5.32 3.47 -13.95
CA LEU A 93 -6.77 3.65 -13.76
C LEU A 93 -7.57 3.22 -14.99
N LYS A 94 -7.08 3.52 -16.20
CA LYS A 94 -7.73 3.06 -17.45
C LYS A 94 -7.65 1.54 -17.63
N ALA A 95 -6.61 0.91 -17.11
CA ALA A 95 -6.46 -0.54 -17.11
C ALA A 95 -7.39 -1.25 -16.10
N GLY A 96 -8.10 -0.50 -15.25
CA GLY A 96 -9.08 -1.03 -14.31
C GLY A 96 -8.66 -1.01 -12.84
N ALA A 97 -7.54 -0.35 -12.49
CA ALA A 97 -7.25 -0.09 -11.08
C ALA A 97 -8.25 0.93 -10.51
N ASP A 98 -8.77 0.69 -9.31
CA ASP A 98 -9.65 1.62 -8.58
C ASP A 98 -8.84 2.68 -7.83
N LYS A 99 -7.67 2.29 -7.31
CA LYS A 99 -6.80 3.15 -6.52
C LYS A 99 -5.33 2.99 -6.93
N ILE A 100 -4.59 4.07 -6.75
CA ILE A 100 -3.17 4.15 -7.06
C ILE A 100 -2.39 4.49 -5.79
N SER A 101 -1.42 3.63 -5.44
CA SER A 101 -0.58 3.83 -4.26
C SER A 101 0.75 4.51 -4.63
N LEU A 102 0.97 5.70 -4.09
CA LEU A 102 2.16 6.52 -4.26
C LEU A 102 3.03 6.45 -3.01
N ASN A 103 4.33 6.19 -3.15
CA ASN A 103 5.29 6.19 -2.04
C ASN A 103 6.42 7.20 -2.31
N SER A 104 7.58 6.75 -2.76
CA SER A 104 8.80 7.57 -2.88
C SER A 104 8.60 8.84 -3.70
N PHE A 105 7.82 8.77 -4.78
CA PHE A 105 7.60 9.93 -5.61
C PHE A 105 6.74 11.00 -4.92
N ALA A 106 5.81 10.59 -4.06
CA ALA A 106 5.02 11.53 -3.23
C ALA A 106 5.91 12.30 -2.25
N VAL A 107 6.92 11.64 -1.67
CA VAL A 107 7.90 12.26 -0.76
C VAL A 107 8.74 13.32 -1.47
N TYR A 108 9.22 13.03 -2.69
CA TYR A 108 10.04 13.98 -3.45
C TYR A 108 9.23 15.06 -4.16
N ASN A 109 7.97 14.79 -4.46
CA ASN A 109 7.07 15.71 -5.15
C ASN A 109 5.64 15.65 -4.57
N PRO A 110 5.40 16.23 -3.38
CA PRO A 110 4.06 16.27 -2.78
C PRO A 110 3.01 16.94 -3.67
N GLY A 111 3.45 17.84 -4.56
CA GLY A 111 2.59 18.47 -5.56
C GLY A 111 1.98 17.48 -6.56
N LEU A 112 2.58 16.29 -6.75
CA LEU A 112 1.97 15.23 -7.56
C LEU A 112 0.71 14.67 -6.90
N VAL A 113 0.72 14.46 -5.57
CA VAL A 113 -0.46 13.99 -4.82
C VAL A 113 -1.61 14.94 -5.05
N LYS A 114 -1.38 16.25 -4.91
CA LYS A 114 -2.39 17.29 -5.13
C LYS A 114 -2.94 17.26 -6.56
N LYS A 115 -2.06 17.28 -7.56
CA LYS A 115 -2.46 17.24 -8.98
C LYS A 115 -3.20 15.95 -9.33
N ALA A 116 -2.81 14.82 -8.76
CA ALA A 116 -3.47 13.53 -8.97
C ALA A 116 -4.88 13.54 -8.34
N ALA A 117 -5.01 14.02 -7.11
CA ALA A 117 -6.30 14.15 -6.42
C ALA A 117 -7.26 15.10 -7.16
N GLU A 118 -6.75 16.24 -7.65
CA GLU A 118 -7.55 17.19 -8.44
C GLU A 118 -8.01 16.61 -9.79
N LYS A 119 -7.18 15.77 -10.43
CA LYS A 119 -7.45 15.21 -11.76
C LYS A 119 -8.31 13.94 -11.72
N PHE A 120 -8.07 13.05 -10.77
CA PHE A 120 -8.67 11.72 -10.73
C PHE A 120 -9.64 11.51 -9.56
N GLY A 121 -9.69 12.46 -8.61
CA GLY A 121 -10.45 12.35 -7.38
C GLY A 121 -9.60 11.82 -6.21
N THR A 122 -9.86 12.33 -5.01
CA THR A 122 -9.11 11.95 -3.79
C THR A 122 -9.23 10.45 -3.51
N GLN A 123 -10.40 9.85 -3.75
CA GLN A 123 -10.69 8.44 -3.51
C GLN A 123 -9.80 7.47 -4.29
N CYS A 124 -9.19 7.93 -5.41
CA CYS A 124 -8.26 7.12 -6.21
C CYS A 124 -6.82 7.19 -5.72
N ILE A 125 -6.48 8.06 -4.76
CA ILE A 125 -5.10 8.34 -4.37
C ILE A 125 -4.82 7.81 -2.97
N VAL A 126 -4.01 6.78 -2.90
CA VAL A 126 -3.46 6.21 -1.67
C VAL A 126 -2.00 6.69 -1.54
N VAL A 127 -1.59 7.15 -0.37
CA VAL A 127 -0.17 7.42 -0.10
C VAL A 127 0.36 6.34 0.84
N ALA A 128 1.32 5.57 0.34
CA ALA A 128 2.06 4.59 1.14
C ALA A 128 3.17 5.29 1.93
N ILE A 129 3.22 5.01 3.23
CA ILE A 129 4.18 5.57 4.18
C ILE A 129 4.88 4.42 4.88
N ASP A 130 6.14 4.17 4.51
CA ASP A 130 6.99 3.20 5.20
C ASP A 130 7.69 3.90 6.35
N VAL A 131 7.54 3.39 7.57
CA VAL A 131 8.10 4.01 8.77
C VAL A 131 8.99 3.06 9.55
N LYS A 132 9.99 3.65 10.21
CA LYS A 132 10.86 2.94 11.15
C LYS A 132 11.02 3.75 12.42
N LYS A 133 10.98 3.08 13.58
CA LYS A 133 11.18 3.70 14.88
C LYS A 133 12.67 3.99 15.10
N THR A 134 12.98 5.22 15.45
CA THR A 134 14.34 5.66 15.73
C THR A 134 14.69 5.37 17.21
N PRO A 135 15.98 5.37 17.60
CA PRO A 135 16.38 5.11 18.98
C PRO A 135 15.78 6.09 20.02
N ASN A 136 15.43 7.29 19.60
CA ASN A 136 14.75 8.29 20.46
C ASN A 136 13.22 8.12 20.50
N GLY A 137 12.68 7.05 19.89
CA GLY A 137 11.26 6.73 19.95
C GLY A 137 10.37 7.39 18.89
N GLN A 138 10.92 8.26 18.04
CA GLN A 138 10.20 8.87 16.92
C GLN A 138 10.12 7.90 15.72
N TYR A 139 9.19 8.16 14.80
CA TYR A 139 9.08 7.41 13.56
C TYR A 139 9.51 8.25 12.37
N THR A 140 10.48 7.74 11.62
CA THR A 140 11.00 8.39 10.40
C THR A 140 10.47 7.69 9.16
N VAL A 141 10.14 8.48 8.13
CA VAL A 141 9.67 7.98 6.82
C VAL A 141 10.83 7.47 6.00
N PHE A 142 10.63 6.33 5.36
CA PHE A 142 11.56 5.71 4.41
C PHE A 142 10.99 5.70 2.99
N THR A 143 11.86 5.62 2.02
CA THR A 143 11.55 5.54 0.60
C THR A 143 12.30 4.39 -0.07
N HIS A 144 11.99 4.13 -1.38
CA HIS A 144 12.66 3.09 -2.18
C HIS A 144 12.54 1.69 -1.55
N GLY A 145 11.33 1.34 -1.08
CA GLY A 145 11.10 0.06 -0.43
C GLY A 145 11.93 -0.10 0.85
N GLY A 146 11.95 0.94 1.69
CA GLY A 146 12.64 0.92 2.98
C GLY A 146 14.17 1.12 2.91
N LYS A 147 14.74 1.38 1.73
CA LYS A 147 16.21 1.46 1.57
C LYS A 147 16.81 2.83 1.87
N LYS A 148 16.00 3.89 1.81
CA LYS A 148 16.48 5.26 1.97
C LYS A 148 15.70 5.98 3.05
N GLU A 149 16.37 6.29 4.15
CA GLU A 149 15.85 7.14 5.20
C GLU A 149 15.65 8.57 4.71
N THR A 150 14.59 9.22 5.16
CA THR A 150 14.32 10.65 4.91
C THR A 150 14.50 11.44 6.21
N LYS A 151 14.32 12.77 6.13
CA LYS A 151 14.26 13.64 7.31
C LYS A 151 12.82 13.90 7.76
N LEU A 152 11.84 13.19 7.18
CA LEU A 152 10.43 13.42 7.47
C LEU A 152 10.01 12.58 8.68
N GLU A 153 9.40 13.23 9.64
CA GLU A 153 8.72 12.58 10.74
C GLU A 153 7.35 12.06 10.25
N ALA A 154 7.00 10.83 10.64
CA ALA A 154 5.87 10.09 10.08
C ALA A 154 4.51 10.77 10.26
N PHE A 155 4.25 11.30 11.46
CA PHE A 155 2.98 11.96 11.76
C PHE A 155 2.83 13.27 10.97
N SER A 156 3.88 14.08 10.94
CA SER A 156 3.90 15.32 10.17
C SER A 156 3.71 15.07 8.67
N TRP A 157 4.30 13.98 8.17
CA TRP A 157 4.13 13.57 6.77
C TRP A 157 2.71 13.07 6.48
N ALA A 158 2.12 12.28 7.37
CA ALA A 158 0.72 11.84 7.25
C ALA A 158 -0.26 13.02 7.16
N LYS A 159 -0.08 14.04 7.99
CA LYS A 159 -0.84 15.30 7.90
C LYS A 159 -0.63 16.00 6.56
N LYS A 160 0.61 16.07 6.10
CA LYS A 160 0.95 16.73 4.85
C LYS A 160 0.33 16.07 3.63
N VAL A 161 0.28 14.74 3.57
CA VAL A 161 -0.34 14.04 2.43
C VAL A 161 -1.85 14.17 2.45
N GLU A 162 -2.49 14.20 3.61
CA GLU A 162 -3.92 14.52 3.77
C GLU A 162 -4.21 15.92 3.21
N GLU A 163 -3.44 16.95 3.59
CA GLU A 163 -3.56 18.32 3.07
C GLU A 163 -3.36 18.39 1.55
N CYS A 164 -2.52 17.51 0.99
CA CYS A 164 -2.31 17.38 -0.44
C CYS A 164 -3.46 16.67 -1.17
N GLY A 165 -4.47 16.17 -0.46
CA GLY A 165 -5.66 15.53 -1.04
C GLY A 165 -5.52 14.02 -1.23
N ALA A 166 -4.61 13.35 -0.51
CA ALA A 166 -4.65 11.89 -0.41
C ALA A 166 -6.01 11.45 0.14
N GLY A 167 -6.60 10.42 -0.45
CA GLY A 167 -7.86 9.84 0.01
C GLY A 167 -7.69 8.73 1.03
N GLU A 168 -6.47 8.18 1.14
CA GLU A 168 -6.16 7.08 2.05
C GLU A 168 -4.65 6.99 2.33
N ILE A 169 -4.28 6.51 3.50
CA ILE A 169 -2.89 6.23 3.88
C ILE A 169 -2.70 4.72 4.03
N LEU A 170 -1.70 4.16 3.35
CA LEU A 170 -1.20 2.80 3.59
C LEU A 170 0.07 2.90 4.45
N LEU A 171 -0.06 2.60 5.75
CA LEU A 171 1.01 2.75 6.73
C LEU A 171 1.71 1.42 6.99
N THR A 172 2.98 1.29 6.61
CA THR A 172 3.79 0.10 6.83
C THR A 172 4.86 0.34 7.89
N SER A 173 4.81 -0.41 8.99
CA SER A 173 5.92 -0.44 9.96
C SER A 173 6.99 -1.42 9.50
N MET A 174 8.17 -0.91 9.15
CA MET A 174 9.33 -1.71 8.75
C MET A 174 9.88 -2.57 9.90
N ASP A 175 9.70 -2.11 11.14
CA ASP A 175 10.13 -2.86 12.32
C ASP A 175 9.26 -4.10 12.58
N ARG A 176 8.05 -4.09 12.04
CA ARG A 176 7.09 -5.21 12.17
C ARG A 176 7.01 -6.07 10.91
N ASP A 177 7.32 -5.50 9.75
CA ASP A 177 7.17 -6.21 8.48
C ASP A 177 7.94 -7.53 8.44
N GLY A 178 7.25 -8.60 8.04
CA GLY A 178 7.79 -9.96 7.99
C GLY A 178 8.03 -10.65 9.34
N THR A 179 7.77 -9.98 10.49
CA THR A 179 8.05 -10.56 11.82
C THR A 179 6.96 -11.50 12.34
N GLY A 180 5.72 -11.36 11.88
CA GLY A 180 4.57 -12.10 12.41
C GLY A 180 4.16 -11.69 13.84
N ASN A 181 4.68 -10.58 14.38
CA ASN A 181 4.44 -10.12 15.76
C ASN A 181 3.30 -9.09 15.90
N GLY A 182 2.50 -8.92 14.86
CA GLY A 182 1.40 -7.96 14.82
C GLY A 182 1.82 -6.58 14.34
N PHE A 183 0.81 -5.78 14.00
CA PHE A 183 1.00 -4.41 13.55
C PHE A 183 1.66 -3.53 14.62
N ASP A 184 2.28 -2.45 14.19
CA ASP A 184 2.75 -1.39 15.08
C ASP A 184 1.55 -0.52 15.49
N ILE A 185 0.92 -0.90 16.60
CA ILE A 185 -0.31 -0.28 17.08
C ILE A 185 -0.10 1.18 17.47
N ASP A 186 1.06 1.51 18.03
CA ASP A 186 1.35 2.87 18.52
C ASP A 186 1.29 3.89 17.39
N ILE A 187 2.06 3.69 16.33
CA ILE A 187 2.08 4.62 15.20
C ILE A 187 0.79 4.56 14.39
N THR A 188 0.19 3.36 14.24
CA THR A 188 -1.08 3.20 13.53
C THR A 188 -2.17 4.02 14.20
N LYS A 189 -2.31 3.89 15.52
CA LYS A 189 -3.28 4.65 16.30
C LYS A 189 -2.99 6.15 16.29
N GLN A 190 -1.71 6.53 16.48
CA GLN A 190 -1.31 7.93 16.46
C GLN A 190 -1.73 8.63 15.16
N ILE A 191 -1.53 7.99 14.02
CA ILE A 191 -1.93 8.56 12.72
C ILE A 191 -3.44 8.48 12.55
N ALA A 192 -4.07 7.31 12.76
CA ALA A 192 -5.49 7.10 12.52
C ALA A 192 -6.41 8.00 13.37
N ASP A 193 -6.00 8.34 14.59
CA ASP A 193 -6.77 9.24 15.46
C ASP A 193 -6.64 10.73 15.07
N ASN A 194 -5.67 11.08 14.24
CA ASN A 194 -5.33 12.47 13.97
C ASN A 194 -5.47 12.89 12.50
N VAL A 195 -5.75 11.97 11.57
CA VAL A 195 -6.14 12.28 10.20
C VAL A 195 -7.61 11.99 9.99
N SER A 196 -8.25 12.66 9.04
CA SER A 196 -9.68 12.42 8.70
C SER A 196 -9.86 11.36 7.61
N ILE A 197 -8.78 11.02 6.91
CA ILE A 197 -8.79 10.01 5.85
C ILE A 197 -8.51 8.60 6.40
N PRO A 198 -9.02 7.55 5.75
CA PRO A 198 -8.77 6.17 6.16
C PRO A 198 -7.29 5.83 6.27
N VAL A 199 -6.94 5.02 7.27
CA VAL A 199 -5.59 4.46 7.44
C VAL A 199 -5.66 2.95 7.36
N ILE A 200 -4.82 2.36 6.50
CA ILE A 200 -4.61 0.93 6.37
C ILE A 200 -3.35 0.55 7.15
N ALA A 201 -3.47 -0.35 8.11
CA ALA A 201 -2.31 -0.90 8.84
C ALA A 201 -1.63 -1.99 8.01
N SER A 202 -0.31 -1.92 7.91
CA SER A 202 0.54 -2.87 7.17
C SER A 202 1.82 -3.20 7.94
N GLY A 203 2.33 -4.42 7.72
CA GLY A 203 3.55 -4.95 8.32
C GLY A 203 3.34 -5.64 9.65
N GLY A 204 3.69 -6.94 9.72
CA GLY A 204 3.76 -7.72 10.94
C GLY A 204 2.59 -8.66 11.24
N VAL A 205 1.56 -8.72 10.41
CA VAL A 205 0.46 -9.66 10.64
C VAL A 205 0.95 -11.11 10.57
N GLY A 206 0.57 -11.91 11.58
CA GLY A 206 0.97 -13.33 11.67
C GLY A 206 -0.18 -14.26 12.07
N ASN A 207 -1.31 -13.69 12.52
CA ASN A 207 -2.51 -14.46 12.89
C ASN A 207 -3.76 -13.56 12.84
N LEU A 208 -4.94 -14.17 12.98
CA LEU A 208 -6.22 -13.45 12.89
C LEU A 208 -6.41 -12.41 14.01
N GLN A 209 -5.88 -12.66 15.20
CA GLN A 209 -5.98 -11.70 16.31
C GLN A 209 -5.25 -10.38 15.99
N HIS A 210 -4.13 -10.46 15.24
CA HIS A 210 -3.41 -9.24 14.80
C HIS A 210 -4.27 -8.37 13.87
N LEU A 211 -5.12 -8.96 13.01
CA LEU A 211 -6.06 -8.20 12.17
C LEU A 211 -7.08 -7.47 13.05
N VAL A 212 -7.64 -8.15 14.05
CA VAL A 212 -8.56 -7.55 15.03
C VAL A 212 -7.87 -6.41 15.80
N ASP A 213 -6.64 -6.64 16.27
CA ASP A 213 -5.89 -5.63 17.03
C ASP A 213 -5.58 -4.38 16.19
N GLY A 214 -5.24 -4.53 14.92
CA GLY A 214 -5.05 -3.40 13.99
C GLY A 214 -6.29 -2.51 13.89
N VAL A 215 -7.47 -3.13 13.85
CA VAL A 215 -8.75 -2.41 13.77
C VAL A 215 -9.18 -1.83 15.11
N VAL A 216 -9.14 -2.64 16.18
CA VAL A 216 -9.73 -2.26 17.48
C VAL A 216 -8.77 -1.38 18.27
N LYS A 217 -7.50 -1.77 18.35
CA LYS A 217 -6.47 -1.05 19.12
C LYS A 217 -5.81 0.05 18.29
N GLY A 218 -5.53 -0.23 17.01
CA GLY A 218 -4.88 0.72 16.09
C GLY A 218 -5.83 1.71 15.43
N ASN A 219 -7.15 1.54 15.60
CA ASN A 219 -8.20 2.33 14.93
C ASN A 219 -8.07 2.38 13.39
N ALA A 220 -7.42 1.37 12.80
CA ALA A 220 -7.27 1.29 11.36
C ALA A 220 -8.63 1.09 10.65
N SER A 221 -8.76 1.65 9.46
CA SER A 221 -9.94 1.49 8.58
C SER A 221 -9.83 0.26 7.69
N GLY A 222 -8.62 -0.24 7.51
CA GLY A 222 -8.30 -1.48 6.80
C GLY A 222 -7.03 -2.09 7.36
N VAL A 223 -6.85 -3.38 7.13
CA VAL A 223 -5.67 -4.15 7.53
C VAL A 223 -5.14 -4.90 6.32
N LEU A 224 -3.86 -4.74 6.04
CA LEU A 224 -3.20 -5.33 4.88
C LEU A 224 -2.33 -6.49 5.32
N ALA A 225 -2.48 -7.61 4.63
CA ALA A 225 -1.69 -8.81 4.82
C ALA A 225 -0.97 -9.18 3.53
N ALA A 226 0.36 -9.16 3.55
CA ALA A 226 1.20 -9.74 2.51
C ALA A 226 1.43 -11.22 2.81
N SER A 227 1.23 -12.06 1.84
CA SER A 227 1.38 -13.52 1.99
C SER A 227 2.82 -13.97 1.69
#